data_b67afc0d1d1fcd85aa03584e378020a8
#
_entry.id   b67afc0d1d1fcd85aa03584e378020a8
#
_cell.length_a   1.000
_cell.length_b   1.000
_cell.length_c   1.000
_cell.angle_alpha   90.00
_cell.angle_beta   90.00
_cell.angle_gamma   90.00
#
_symmetry.space_group_name_H-M   'P 1'
#
loop_
_entity.id
_entity.type
_entity.pdbx_description
1 polymer ?
#
loop_
_entity_poly.entity_id
_entity_poly.type
_entity_poly.pdbx_seq_one_letter_code
_entity_poly.pdbx_strand_id
1 'polypeptide(L)'
;MRTPKVFLLGLALAGLAGCGTTAAAGSTPAWVAATAGASPSVSPSEPQDEASASEPSSDPQDEAPEGPAPDPSEDPQDEAPSDSTSDPSSGSASGPAQPDKDASGGEAKPPKQGRPRFGGPANSLVKTGKAGVALTFDDGPDPVQTPKLLDLLAEHGVKATFCLVGRNVVAHPELVRRIAAEGHTLCNHTWQHSLTLGRQKPAAILSDLQRTNNAIRQAVPGAQIKYMRAPGGNFTKRFVAVAAGLGMTSIYWQVDPRDWDHPDGETDAAHVAKVVDAVQQRVRKGAIVLSHDYRQPDTITAYEQLIPWLQDRFKLIALP
;
A
#
# COMPACT_ATOMS: atom_id res chain seq x y z
N MET A 1 31.31 51.94 -15.56
CA MET A 1 30.56 53.21 -15.58
C MET A 1 29.20 52.98 -16.25
N ARG A 2 28.17 52.88 -15.47
CA ARG A 2 26.76 53.26 -15.73
C ARG A 2 25.93 52.84 -14.53
N THR A 3 25.41 53.85 -13.90
CA THR A 3 24.73 53.97 -12.60
C THR A 3 23.29 53.41 -12.61
N PRO A 4 22.69 53.18 -11.42
CA PRO A 4 21.40 52.56 -11.23
C PRO A 4 20.25 53.56 -11.37
N LYS A 5 19.07 53.08 -11.69
CA LYS A 5 17.81 53.84 -11.58
C LYS A 5 16.96 53.30 -10.42
N VAL A 6 16.93 54.10 -9.38
CA VAL A 6 15.97 54.12 -8.29
C VAL A 6 14.68 54.76 -8.82
N PHE A 7 13.52 54.14 -8.51
CA PHE A 7 12.26 54.86 -8.54
C PHE A 7 11.57 54.69 -7.19
N LEU A 8 11.37 55.83 -6.58
CA LEU A 8 10.71 56.07 -5.31
C LEU A 8 9.24 56.50 -5.57
N LEU A 9 8.38 56.10 -4.64
CA LEU A 9 7.29 56.83 -4.00
C LEU A 9 5.99 57.07 -4.77
N GLY A 10 4.92 56.70 -4.10
CA GLY A 10 3.55 57.13 -4.34
C GLY A 10 2.61 56.69 -3.22
N LEU A 11 2.67 57.41 -2.09
CA LEU A 11 1.72 57.32 -0.97
C LEU A 11 0.51 58.20 -1.31
N ALA A 12 -0.70 57.70 -1.16
CA ALA A 12 -1.93 58.55 -1.08
C ALA A 12 -2.88 57.99 -0.02
N LEU A 13 -2.96 58.72 1.07
CA LEU A 13 -4.05 58.63 2.07
C LEU A 13 -5.17 59.65 1.66
N ALA A 14 -6.42 59.23 1.81
CA ALA A 14 -7.62 60.01 2.14
C ALA A 14 -8.78 59.00 2.37
N GLY A 15 -9.54 58.91 3.39
CA GLY A 15 -9.99 59.88 4.38
C GLY A 15 -11.52 59.95 4.37
N LEU A 16 -12.15 59.64 5.55
CA LEU A 16 -13.46 60.10 6.07
C LEU A 16 -14.76 59.40 5.63
N ALA A 17 -15.35 58.63 6.52
CA ALA A 17 -16.51 58.94 7.39
C ALA A 17 -17.89 58.93 6.72
N GLY A 18 -18.80 58.11 7.29
CA GLY A 18 -20.23 58.18 7.03
C GLY A 18 -21.00 57.19 7.90
N CYS A 19 -21.58 57.67 9.01
CA CYS A 19 -22.57 57.00 9.84
C CYS A 19 -23.83 56.66 9.06
N GLY A 20 -24.44 55.52 9.36
CA GLY A 20 -25.78 55.17 8.88
C GLY A 20 -26.28 53.92 9.58
N THR A 21 -27.00 54.16 10.71
CA THR A 21 -27.81 53.20 11.44
C THR A 21 -29.09 52.89 10.67
N THR A 22 -29.40 51.64 10.40
CA THR A 22 -30.81 51.18 10.35
C THR A 22 -30.87 49.73 10.78
N ALA A 23 -31.59 49.50 11.87
CA ALA A 23 -32.02 48.20 12.34
C ALA A 23 -33.10 47.63 11.43
N ALA A 24 -33.04 46.37 11.12
CA ALA A 24 -34.20 45.59 10.71
C ALA A 24 -34.12 44.21 11.38
N ALA A 25 -35.09 43.98 12.22
CA ALA A 25 -35.41 42.75 12.91
C ALA A 25 -35.92 41.70 11.92
N GLY A 26 -35.65 40.44 12.21
CA GLY A 26 -36.33 39.37 11.48
C GLY A 26 -35.82 37.98 11.82
N SER A 27 -36.44 37.38 12.83
CA SER A 27 -36.89 35.98 12.91
C SER A 27 -35.85 34.86 13.16
N THR A 28 -35.72 34.56 14.44
CA THR A 28 -35.32 33.23 14.92
C THR A 28 -36.52 32.28 14.94
N PRO A 29 -36.44 31.03 14.52
CA PRO A 29 -37.40 30.00 14.91
C PRO A 29 -37.00 29.42 16.26
N ALA A 30 -37.90 29.60 17.21
CA ALA A 30 -37.87 28.98 18.52
C ALA A 30 -38.04 27.45 18.41
N TRP A 31 -37.16 26.71 19.02
CA TRP A 31 -37.43 25.36 19.47
C TRP A 31 -37.64 25.41 20.98
N VAL A 32 -38.82 25.07 21.31
CA VAL A 32 -39.41 25.05 22.65
C VAL A 32 -38.64 24.12 23.56
N ALA A 33 -38.22 24.68 24.71
CA ALA A 33 -37.80 23.93 25.87
C ALA A 33 -39.03 23.22 26.47
N ALA A 34 -38.98 21.92 26.64
CA ALA A 34 -39.91 21.15 27.45
C ALA A 34 -39.22 20.79 28.76
N THR A 35 -39.87 21.20 29.78
CA THR A 35 -39.64 21.22 31.21
C THR A 35 -39.34 19.85 31.82
N ALA A 36 -38.53 19.91 32.87
CA ALA A 36 -38.24 18.90 33.87
C ALA A 36 -39.53 18.26 34.45
N GLY A 37 -39.51 16.95 34.56
CA GLY A 37 -40.45 16.13 35.31
C GLY A 37 -39.69 15.16 36.20
N ALA A 38 -39.95 15.22 37.47
CA ALA A 38 -39.34 14.63 38.63
C ALA A 38 -39.14 13.11 38.59
N SER A 39 -38.09 12.71 39.25
CA SER A 39 -37.85 11.36 39.73
C SER A 39 -38.90 10.87 40.72
N PRO A 40 -39.06 9.55 40.88
CA PRO A 40 -38.94 9.00 42.22
C PRO A 40 -37.86 7.95 42.37
N SER A 41 -37.09 8.15 43.41
CA SER A 41 -36.20 7.20 44.05
C SER A 41 -36.98 6.02 44.63
N VAL A 42 -36.51 4.83 44.35
CA VAL A 42 -36.72 3.66 45.20
C VAL A 42 -35.42 2.84 45.25
N SER A 43 -34.81 2.82 46.41
CA SER A 43 -33.83 1.85 46.91
C SER A 43 -34.48 0.98 47.96
N PRO A 44 -33.82 -0.01 48.51
CA PRO A 44 -33.41 -1.32 47.94
C PRO A 44 -34.08 -2.45 48.74
N SER A 45 -34.03 -3.64 48.23
CA SER A 45 -34.25 -4.84 49.05
C SER A 45 -33.45 -6.01 48.47
N GLU A 46 -32.37 -6.34 49.14
CA GLU A 46 -31.92 -7.72 49.17
C GLU A 46 -32.92 -8.59 49.99
N PRO A 47 -33.01 -9.85 49.67
CA PRO A 47 -32.49 -10.83 50.62
C PRO A 47 -31.63 -11.94 50.02
N GLN A 48 -30.67 -12.34 50.85
CA GLN A 48 -29.93 -13.58 50.84
C GLN A 48 -30.88 -14.79 50.86
N ASP A 49 -30.44 -15.89 50.24
CA ASP A 49 -30.19 -17.19 50.81
C ASP A 49 -29.90 -18.25 49.74
N GLU A 50 -28.74 -18.82 49.89
CA GLU A 50 -28.33 -20.19 50.01
C GLU A 50 -29.06 -21.26 49.14
N ALA A 51 -28.27 -21.97 48.35
CA ALA A 51 -27.98 -23.39 48.42
C ALA A 51 -27.32 -23.89 47.12
N SER A 52 -26.06 -24.25 47.22
CA SER A 52 -25.50 -25.60 47.24
C SER A 52 -25.73 -26.46 45.99
N ALA A 53 -24.61 -26.95 45.53
CA ALA A 53 -24.31 -28.22 44.87
C ALA A 53 -24.60 -28.34 43.36
N SER A 54 -23.67 -28.49 42.54
CA SER A 54 -22.88 -29.67 42.17
C SER A 54 -22.28 -29.46 40.80
N GLU A 55 -21.00 -29.51 40.71
CA GLU A 55 -20.30 -29.82 39.44
C GLU A 55 -20.68 -31.22 38.96
N PRO A 56 -20.59 -31.43 37.65
CA PRO A 56 -19.80 -32.58 37.23
C PRO A 56 -18.74 -32.15 36.19
N SER A 57 -17.52 -32.36 36.54
CA SER A 57 -16.38 -32.75 35.74
C SER A 57 -16.78 -33.78 34.68
N SER A 58 -16.39 -33.51 33.46
CA SER A 58 -15.86 -34.52 32.53
C SER A 58 -15.41 -33.88 31.22
N ASP A 59 -14.11 -33.64 31.16
CA ASP A 59 -13.32 -33.53 29.95
C ASP A 59 -13.20 -34.93 29.33
N PRO A 60 -13.31 -35.13 28.06
CA PRO A 60 -12.60 -36.18 27.37
C PRO A 60 -11.47 -35.57 26.54
N GLN A 61 -10.28 -35.80 26.99
CA GLN A 61 -9.07 -35.77 26.18
C GLN A 61 -9.23 -36.79 25.04
N ASP A 62 -9.23 -36.32 23.81
CA ASP A 62 -8.90 -37.10 22.63
C ASP A 62 -7.44 -36.87 22.28
N GLU A 63 -6.60 -37.72 22.82
CA GLU A 63 -5.24 -37.92 22.35
C GLU A 63 -5.29 -38.66 21.01
N ALA A 64 -4.89 -37.99 19.95
CA ALA A 64 -4.53 -38.63 18.69
C ALA A 64 -3.02 -39.02 18.76
N PRO A 65 -2.62 -40.20 18.33
CA PRO A 65 -1.26 -40.71 18.49
C PRO A 65 -0.28 -39.99 17.57
N GLU A 66 0.79 -39.49 18.18
CA GLU A 66 1.99 -39.03 17.47
C GLU A 66 2.64 -40.19 16.72
N GLY A 67 2.65 -40.10 15.40
CA GLY A 67 3.49 -40.94 14.56
C GLY A 67 4.91 -40.35 14.48
N PRO A 68 5.95 -41.19 14.36
CA PRO A 68 7.34 -40.74 14.41
C PRO A 68 7.71 -39.87 13.22
N ALA A 69 8.48 -38.79 13.50
CA ALA A 69 9.08 -37.90 12.52
C ALA A 69 10.00 -38.67 11.55
N PRO A 70 10.01 -38.35 10.26
CA PRO A 70 10.97 -38.93 9.34
C PRO A 70 12.34 -38.24 9.49
N ASP A 71 13.37 -39.06 9.51
CA ASP A 71 14.80 -38.79 9.53
C ASP A 71 15.24 -37.93 8.29
N PRO A 72 16.01 -36.85 8.46
CA PRO A 72 16.49 -36.03 7.36
C PRO A 72 17.86 -36.50 6.87
N SER A 73 17.93 -37.62 6.19
CA SER A 73 19.15 -38.04 5.50
C SER A 73 18.83 -38.98 4.32
N GLU A 74 18.43 -38.41 3.21
CA GLU A 74 18.66 -39.02 1.89
C GLU A 74 18.58 -37.91 0.83
N ASP A 75 19.77 -37.59 0.32
CA ASP A 75 20.03 -36.71 -0.81
C ASP A 75 19.98 -37.58 -2.10
N PRO A 76 19.10 -37.32 -3.05
CA PRO A 76 19.25 -37.98 -4.35
C PRO A 76 20.16 -37.17 -5.26
N GLN A 77 21.27 -37.76 -5.59
CA GLN A 77 22.22 -37.32 -6.61
C GLN A 77 21.52 -37.19 -7.97
N ASP A 78 21.64 -36.01 -8.57
CA ASP A 78 21.29 -35.75 -9.96
C ASP A 78 22.37 -36.30 -10.86
N GLU A 79 22.07 -37.41 -11.55
CA GLU A 79 22.84 -37.88 -12.71
C GLU A 79 22.46 -37.04 -13.94
N ALA A 80 23.44 -36.37 -14.51
CA ALA A 80 23.36 -35.72 -15.80
C ALA A 80 23.64 -36.72 -16.91
N PRO A 81 22.88 -36.81 -18.00
CA PRO A 81 23.33 -37.48 -19.20
C PRO A 81 24.13 -36.51 -20.08
N SER A 82 25.39 -36.88 -20.25
CA SER A 82 26.24 -36.41 -21.32
C SER A 82 25.80 -37.06 -22.64
N ASP A 83 25.56 -36.27 -23.67
CA ASP A 83 25.72 -36.75 -25.03
C ASP A 83 26.34 -35.69 -25.94
N SER A 84 27.36 -36.15 -26.60
CA SER A 84 28.32 -35.46 -27.44
C SER A 84 27.95 -35.60 -28.90
N THR A 85 28.57 -34.71 -29.72
CA THR A 85 28.83 -34.78 -31.18
C THR A 85 27.68 -34.28 -32.05
N SER A 86 27.85 -33.46 -33.04
CA SER A 86 28.94 -33.13 -33.95
C SER A 86 28.51 -31.95 -34.84
N ASP A 87 29.43 -31.04 -35.08
CA ASP A 87 29.40 -30.12 -36.22
C ASP A 87 29.70 -30.90 -37.54
N PRO A 88 29.22 -30.50 -38.70
CA PRO A 88 30.10 -29.71 -39.54
C PRO A 88 29.44 -28.67 -40.52
N SER A 89 30.19 -27.60 -40.74
CA SER A 89 30.61 -27.06 -42.03
C SER A 89 29.66 -26.20 -42.87
N SER A 90 30.08 -24.94 -42.96
CA SER A 90 30.33 -24.09 -44.14
C SER A 90 29.27 -23.94 -45.25
N GLY A 91 28.94 -22.69 -45.53
CA GLY A 91 28.27 -22.25 -46.78
C GLY A 91 28.28 -20.75 -46.94
N SER A 92 29.35 -20.22 -47.53
CA SER A 92 29.48 -18.85 -48.02
C SER A 92 28.54 -18.63 -49.21
N ALA A 93 27.82 -17.49 -49.31
CA ALA A 93 27.46 -16.91 -50.59
C ALA A 93 27.12 -15.40 -50.46
N SER A 94 27.77 -14.66 -51.28
CA SER A 94 27.88 -13.25 -51.53
C SER A 94 26.58 -12.52 -51.83
N GLY A 95 26.58 -11.16 -51.56
CA GLY A 95 25.54 -10.18 -51.83
C GLY A 95 25.19 -9.91 -53.30
N PRO A 96 24.35 -8.87 -53.55
CA PRO A 96 24.88 -7.55 -53.90
C PRO A 96 24.08 -6.33 -53.41
N ALA A 97 24.86 -5.26 -53.22
CA ALA A 97 24.62 -3.80 -53.52
C ALA A 97 23.26 -3.09 -53.26
N GLN A 98 23.45 -1.99 -52.60
CA GLN A 98 22.53 -0.84 -52.40
C GLN A 98 22.07 -0.16 -53.70
N PRO A 99 21.05 0.71 -53.62
CA PRO A 99 21.35 2.15 -53.70
C PRO A 99 20.71 3.03 -52.65
N ASP A 100 21.47 4.10 -52.36
CA ASP A 100 21.14 5.27 -51.57
C ASP A 100 19.87 5.98 -52.02
N LYS A 101 19.06 6.47 -51.05
CA LYS A 101 18.30 7.73 -51.23
C LYS A 101 18.11 8.40 -49.89
N ASP A 102 18.73 9.56 -49.76
CA ASP A 102 18.42 10.62 -48.81
C ASP A 102 16.92 10.98 -48.82
N ALA A 103 16.34 11.03 -47.62
CA ALA A 103 15.20 11.87 -47.34
C ALA A 103 15.25 12.24 -45.84
N SER A 104 15.74 13.43 -45.58
CA SER A 104 15.60 14.18 -44.35
C SER A 104 14.12 14.37 -44.01
N GLY A 105 13.69 13.68 -42.93
CA GLY A 105 12.42 13.92 -42.27
C GLY A 105 12.65 13.72 -40.78
N GLY A 106 12.88 14.84 -40.06
CA GLY A 106 13.06 14.83 -38.62
C GLY A 106 11.77 14.46 -37.90
N GLU A 107 11.56 13.18 -37.73
CA GLU A 107 10.50 12.65 -36.89
C GLU A 107 10.93 12.79 -35.43
N ALA A 108 10.24 13.67 -34.69
CA ALA A 108 10.45 13.86 -33.27
C ALA A 108 10.24 12.54 -32.54
N LYS A 109 11.33 11.97 -32.06
CA LYS A 109 11.34 10.71 -31.31
C LYS A 109 10.41 10.84 -30.12
N PRO A 110 9.36 9.99 -29.97
CA PRO A 110 8.45 10.07 -28.84
C PRO A 110 9.25 9.95 -27.53
N PRO A 111 8.87 10.67 -26.47
CA PRO A 111 9.58 10.65 -25.20
C PRO A 111 9.70 9.20 -24.73
N LYS A 112 10.92 8.75 -24.49
CA LYS A 112 11.19 7.41 -23.98
C LYS A 112 10.42 7.24 -22.67
N GLN A 113 9.29 6.58 -22.70
CA GLN A 113 8.60 6.13 -21.50
C GLN A 113 9.57 5.18 -20.77
N GLY A 114 10.03 5.62 -19.59
CA GLY A 114 10.96 4.82 -18.80
C GLY A 114 10.33 3.46 -18.49
N ARG A 115 10.96 2.38 -18.98
CA ARG A 115 10.50 1.02 -18.70
C ARG A 115 10.56 0.75 -17.19
N PRO A 116 9.60 -0.03 -16.64
CA PRO A 116 9.66 -0.50 -15.28
C PRO A 116 11.04 -1.12 -15.01
N ARG A 117 11.68 -0.74 -13.90
CA ARG A 117 12.98 -1.28 -13.56
C ARG A 117 12.79 -2.44 -12.58
N PHE A 118 13.00 -3.62 -13.06
CA PHE A 118 13.15 -4.83 -12.27
C PHE A 118 14.55 -4.87 -11.67
N GLY A 119 14.72 -5.55 -10.54
CA GLY A 119 16.01 -5.64 -9.83
C GLY A 119 15.84 -5.95 -8.35
N GLY A 120 14.62 -6.12 -7.88
CA GLY A 120 14.31 -6.64 -6.56
C GLY A 120 14.50 -8.16 -6.48
N PRO A 121 14.27 -8.77 -5.31
CA PRO A 121 14.32 -10.20 -5.10
C PRO A 121 13.50 -10.96 -6.15
N ALA A 122 14.07 -12.04 -6.70
CA ALA A 122 13.50 -12.83 -7.79
C ALA A 122 13.04 -11.98 -9.00
N ASN A 123 13.75 -10.88 -9.28
CA ASN A 123 13.47 -9.94 -10.37
C ASN A 123 12.12 -9.20 -10.23
N SER A 124 11.69 -8.93 -9.00
CA SER A 124 10.51 -8.10 -8.72
C SER A 124 10.76 -6.62 -9.07
N LEU A 125 9.67 -5.87 -9.26
CA LEU A 125 9.70 -4.47 -9.67
C LEU A 125 10.07 -3.56 -8.49
N VAL A 126 11.14 -2.76 -8.61
CA VAL A 126 11.59 -1.83 -7.56
C VAL A 126 11.31 -0.35 -7.87
N LYS A 127 10.98 -0.04 -9.12
CA LYS A 127 10.68 1.33 -9.59
C LYS A 127 9.47 1.32 -10.49
N THR A 128 8.72 2.43 -10.46
CA THR A 128 7.52 2.61 -11.29
C THR A 128 7.77 2.58 -12.80
N GLY A 129 9.03 2.79 -13.22
CA GLY A 129 9.38 2.97 -14.63
C GLY A 129 8.95 4.32 -15.23
N LYS A 130 8.35 5.17 -14.41
CA LYS A 130 7.97 6.56 -14.72
C LYS A 130 8.70 7.51 -13.77
N ALA A 131 8.61 8.82 -14.00
CA ALA A 131 9.22 9.80 -13.10
C ALA A 131 8.45 9.93 -11.76
N GLY A 132 7.19 9.52 -11.73
CA GLY A 132 6.34 9.61 -10.53
C GLY A 132 6.75 8.61 -9.44
N VAL A 133 6.62 9.05 -8.19
CA VAL A 133 6.83 8.24 -6.99
C VAL A 133 5.52 7.54 -6.63
N ALA A 134 5.56 6.25 -6.36
CA ALA A 134 4.41 5.48 -5.90
C ALA A 134 4.48 5.27 -4.38
N LEU A 135 3.46 5.77 -3.69
CA LEU A 135 3.22 5.42 -2.29
C LEU A 135 2.46 4.09 -2.26
N THR A 136 2.93 3.14 -1.46
CA THR A 136 2.32 1.82 -1.33
C THR A 136 2.17 1.44 0.12
N PHE A 137 0.99 0.94 0.50
CA PHE A 137 0.63 0.58 1.85
C PHE A 137 0.25 -0.89 1.90
N ASP A 138 0.85 -1.63 2.82
CA ASP A 138 0.68 -3.06 2.98
C ASP A 138 -0.16 -3.42 4.21
N ASP A 139 -0.59 -4.67 4.28
CA ASP A 139 -1.27 -5.37 5.38
C ASP A 139 -2.74 -5.02 5.58
N GLY A 140 -3.21 -3.87 5.12
CA GLY A 140 -4.60 -3.44 5.27
C GLY A 140 -5.65 -4.36 4.61
N PRO A 141 -6.92 -3.97 4.69
CA PRO A 141 -7.40 -2.78 5.38
C PRO A 141 -7.43 -2.94 6.90
N ASP A 142 -7.19 -1.84 7.60
CA ASP A 142 -7.35 -1.69 9.06
C ASP A 142 -8.57 -0.80 9.35
N PRO A 143 -9.48 -1.19 10.27
CA PRO A 143 -10.71 -0.42 10.51
C PRO A 143 -10.48 0.97 11.09
N VAL A 144 -9.30 1.24 11.67
CA VAL A 144 -8.98 2.51 12.30
C VAL A 144 -8.01 3.35 11.45
N GLN A 145 -6.97 2.73 10.91
CA GLN A 145 -5.90 3.48 10.23
C GLN A 145 -6.18 3.69 8.74
N THR A 146 -6.72 2.70 8.04
CA THR A 146 -7.02 2.84 6.61
C THR A 146 -7.97 4.01 6.32
N PRO A 147 -9.08 4.23 7.07
CA PRO A 147 -9.92 5.40 6.86
C PRO A 147 -9.17 6.73 7.00
N LYS A 148 -8.33 6.87 8.03
CA LYS A 148 -7.54 8.09 8.26
C LYS A 148 -6.56 8.36 7.12
N LEU A 149 -5.90 7.29 6.63
CA LEU A 149 -5.00 7.40 5.49
C LEU A 149 -5.74 7.82 4.22
N LEU A 150 -6.91 7.26 3.97
CA LEU A 150 -7.73 7.63 2.81
C LEU A 150 -8.19 9.09 2.88
N ASP A 151 -8.61 9.57 4.06
CA ASP A 151 -8.97 10.98 4.28
C ASP A 151 -7.78 11.89 3.96
N LEU A 152 -6.59 11.57 4.48
CA LEU A 152 -5.36 12.32 4.22
C LEU A 152 -4.97 12.31 2.74
N LEU A 153 -5.05 11.16 2.07
CA LEU A 153 -4.77 11.06 0.63
C LEU A 153 -5.77 11.85 -0.20
N ALA A 154 -7.05 11.87 0.20
CA ALA A 154 -8.10 12.62 -0.47
C ALA A 154 -7.90 14.13 -0.31
N GLU A 155 -7.57 14.62 0.90
CA GLU A 155 -7.26 16.02 1.18
C GLU A 155 -6.18 16.57 0.25
N HIS A 156 -5.15 15.76 -0.01
CA HIS A 156 -4.04 16.13 -0.88
C HIS A 156 -4.22 15.73 -2.35
N GLY A 157 -5.34 15.12 -2.73
CA GLY A 157 -5.58 14.66 -4.10
C GLY A 157 -4.59 13.58 -4.58
N VAL A 158 -4.02 12.79 -3.66
CA VAL A 158 -3.01 11.77 -3.93
C VAL A 158 -3.67 10.41 -4.13
N LYS A 159 -3.20 9.66 -5.13
CA LYS A 159 -3.58 8.25 -5.31
C LYS A 159 -2.40 7.34 -4.98
N ALA A 160 -2.68 6.26 -4.27
CA ALA A 160 -1.71 5.29 -3.76
C ALA A 160 -2.04 3.87 -4.20
N THR A 161 -1.22 2.91 -3.81
CA THR A 161 -1.45 1.47 -4.03
C THR A 161 -1.55 0.78 -2.70
N PHE A 162 -2.59 -0.03 -2.50
CA PHE A 162 -2.84 -0.78 -1.28
C PHE A 162 -2.69 -2.27 -1.55
N CYS A 163 -1.70 -2.91 -0.93
CA CYS A 163 -1.48 -4.35 -1.00
C CYS A 163 -2.19 -5.02 0.18
N LEU A 164 -3.32 -5.65 -0.12
CA LEU A 164 -4.31 -6.06 0.86
C LEU A 164 -4.14 -7.52 1.28
N VAL A 165 -4.21 -7.79 2.57
CA VAL A 165 -4.25 -9.14 3.14
C VAL A 165 -5.67 -9.70 3.03
N GLY A 166 -5.83 -10.86 2.41
CA GLY A 166 -7.14 -11.40 2.03
C GLY A 166 -8.13 -11.56 3.18
N ARG A 167 -7.68 -12.00 4.37
CA ARG A 167 -8.55 -12.09 5.54
C ARG A 167 -9.04 -10.72 6.02
N ASN A 168 -8.23 -9.67 5.90
CA ASN A 168 -8.61 -8.31 6.26
C ASN A 168 -9.60 -7.74 5.23
N VAL A 169 -9.45 -8.11 3.94
CA VAL A 169 -10.43 -7.80 2.89
C VAL A 169 -11.82 -8.35 3.23
N VAL A 170 -11.89 -9.61 3.70
CA VAL A 170 -13.15 -10.23 4.09
C VAL A 170 -13.73 -9.58 5.34
N ALA A 171 -12.88 -9.17 6.29
CA ALA A 171 -13.32 -8.52 7.52
C ALA A 171 -13.87 -7.09 7.25
N HIS A 172 -13.30 -6.37 6.28
CA HIS A 172 -13.60 -4.96 6.02
C HIS A 172 -13.80 -4.68 4.51
N PRO A 173 -14.76 -5.34 3.84
CA PRO A 173 -14.99 -5.17 2.41
C PRO A 173 -15.46 -3.76 2.03
N GLU A 174 -16.06 -3.01 2.94
CA GLU A 174 -16.45 -1.61 2.77
C GLU A 174 -15.22 -0.70 2.57
N LEU A 175 -14.12 -0.96 3.29
CA LEU A 175 -12.87 -0.20 3.12
C LEU A 175 -12.22 -0.52 1.77
N VAL A 176 -12.27 -1.77 1.32
CA VAL A 176 -11.76 -2.14 -0.01
C VAL A 176 -12.55 -1.42 -1.11
N ARG A 177 -13.89 -1.33 -0.96
CA ARG A 177 -14.74 -0.55 -1.87
C ARG A 177 -14.35 0.93 -1.86
N ARG A 178 -14.10 1.50 -0.68
CA ARG A 178 -13.67 2.88 -0.53
C ARG A 178 -12.33 3.13 -1.22
N ILE A 179 -11.32 2.28 -0.98
CA ILE A 179 -10.00 2.34 -1.65
C ILE A 179 -10.18 2.38 -3.17
N ALA A 180 -11.01 1.48 -3.72
CA ALA A 180 -11.24 1.41 -5.16
C ALA A 180 -12.02 2.62 -5.70
N ALA A 181 -13.08 3.05 -5.00
CA ALA A 181 -13.93 4.17 -5.40
C ALA A 181 -13.17 5.50 -5.42
N GLU A 182 -12.20 5.66 -4.52
CA GLU A 182 -11.32 6.82 -4.50
C GLU A 182 -10.18 6.74 -5.55
N GLY A 183 -10.13 5.67 -6.36
CA GLY A 183 -9.20 5.54 -7.49
C GLY A 183 -7.78 5.11 -7.11
N HIS A 184 -7.62 4.45 -5.97
CA HIS A 184 -6.37 3.82 -5.59
C HIS A 184 -6.21 2.45 -6.29
N THR A 185 -4.97 1.98 -6.42
CA THR A 185 -4.68 0.67 -7.02
C THR A 185 -4.75 -0.41 -5.96
N LEU A 186 -5.48 -1.49 -6.25
CA LEU A 186 -5.55 -2.69 -5.43
C LEU A 186 -4.44 -3.66 -5.81
N CYS A 187 -3.79 -4.24 -4.80
CA CYS A 187 -2.68 -5.16 -4.91
C CYS A 187 -2.92 -6.35 -3.96
N ASN A 188 -2.44 -7.54 -4.31
CA ASN A 188 -2.57 -8.75 -3.52
C ASN A 188 -1.40 -8.87 -2.53
N HIS A 189 -1.69 -9.11 -1.23
CA HIS A 189 -0.67 -9.32 -0.20
C HIS A 189 -0.81 -10.68 0.51
N THR A 190 -1.24 -11.71 -0.23
CA THR A 190 -1.54 -13.06 0.25
C THR A 190 -2.76 -13.14 1.17
N TRP A 191 -3.17 -14.37 1.52
CA TRP A 191 -4.39 -14.55 2.31
C TRP A 191 -4.22 -14.15 3.78
N GLN A 192 -3.10 -14.53 4.40
CA GLN A 192 -2.87 -14.35 5.84
C GLN A 192 -1.49 -13.82 6.20
N HIS A 193 -0.82 -13.16 5.26
CA HIS A 193 0.51 -12.59 5.46
C HIS A 193 1.58 -13.63 5.85
N SER A 194 1.58 -14.81 5.20
CA SER A 194 2.58 -15.84 5.48
C SER A 194 3.95 -15.50 4.91
N LEU A 195 4.94 -15.34 5.78
CA LEU A 195 6.32 -15.05 5.41
C LEU A 195 7.02 -16.22 4.67
N THR A 196 6.44 -17.41 4.72
CA THR A 196 7.02 -18.64 4.14
C THR A 196 6.26 -19.17 2.94
N LEU A 197 5.16 -18.51 2.52
CA LEU A 197 4.34 -18.96 1.39
C LEU A 197 5.14 -19.21 0.12
N GLY A 198 6.13 -18.38 -0.17
CA GLY A 198 7.00 -18.51 -1.36
C GLY A 198 7.83 -19.79 -1.41
N ARG A 199 7.98 -20.50 -0.28
CA ARG A 199 8.66 -21.80 -0.18
C ARG A 199 7.73 -22.99 -0.41
N GLN A 200 6.41 -22.76 -0.39
CA GLN A 200 5.40 -23.79 -0.56
C GLN A 200 5.36 -24.31 -2.02
N LYS A 201 4.64 -25.43 -2.22
CA LYS A 201 4.36 -25.97 -3.56
C LYS A 201 3.60 -24.94 -4.42
N PRO A 202 3.80 -24.92 -5.75
CA PRO A 202 3.10 -23.95 -6.63
C PRO A 202 1.58 -23.94 -6.45
N ALA A 203 0.97 -25.09 -6.24
CA ALA A 203 -0.48 -25.21 -6.04
C ALA A 203 -0.97 -24.48 -4.77
N ALA A 204 -0.20 -24.54 -3.67
CA ALA A 204 -0.52 -23.82 -2.43
C ALA A 204 -0.38 -22.30 -2.62
N ILE A 205 0.68 -21.85 -3.29
CA ILE A 205 0.87 -20.43 -3.63
C ILE A 205 -0.29 -19.94 -4.52
N LEU A 206 -0.64 -20.74 -5.55
CA LEU A 206 -1.74 -20.41 -6.46
C LEU A 206 -3.07 -20.28 -5.72
N SER A 207 -3.40 -21.24 -4.88
CA SER A 207 -4.63 -21.25 -4.08
C SER A 207 -4.72 -20.02 -3.17
N ASP A 208 -3.64 -19.67 -2.47
CA ASP A 208 -3.58 -18.50 -1.58
C ASP A 208 -3.82 -17.20 -2.34
N LEU A 209 -3.07 -16.98 -3.43
CA LEU A 209 -3.19 -15.77 -4.26
C LEU A 209 -4.56 -15.66 -4.93
N GLN A 210 -5.12 -16.78 -5.43
CA GLN A 210 -6.47 -16.80 -6.01
C GLN A 210 -7.52 -16.49 -4.97
N ARG A 211 -7.42 -17.07 -3.76
CA ARG A 211 -8.33 -16.80 -2.66
C ARG A 211 -8.36 -15.31 -2.32
N THR A 212 -7.21 -14.67 -2.22
CA THR A 212 -7.09 -13.23 -1.97
C THR A 212 -7.68 -12.40 -3.11
N ASN A 213 -7.34 -12.72 -4.37
CA ASN A 213 -7.93 -12.05 -5.53
C ASN A 213 -9.45 -12.19 -5.58
N ASN A 214 -9.99 -13.34 -5.22
CA ASN A 214 -11.44 -13.58 -5.19
C ASN A 214 -12.11 -12.74 -4.11
N ALA A 215 -11.52 -12.64 -2.91
CA ALA A 215 -12.03 -11.78 -1.84
C ALA A 215 -12.06 -10.30 -2.27
N ILE A 216 -10.99 -9.81 -2.90
CA ILE A 216 -10.95 -8.44 -3.43
C ILE A 216 -12.04 -8.23 -4.50
N ARG A 217 -12.25 -9.19 -5.41
CA ARG A 217 -13.30 -9.09 -6.45
C ARG A 217 -14.71 -9.23 -5.89
N GLN A 218 -14.89 -9.95 -4.80
CA GLN A 218 -16.18 -9.99 -4.08
C GLN A 218 -16.50 -8.63 -3.46
N ALA A 219 -15.51 -7.94 -2.88
CA ALA A 219 -15.68 -6.59 -2.36
C ALA A 219 -15.89 -5.58 -3.49
N VAL A 220 -15.13 -5.69 -4.59
CA VAL A 220 -15.14 -4.77 -5.73
C VAL A 220 -15.29 -5.56 -7.03
N PRO A 221 -16.51 -5.80 -7.52
CA PRO A 221 -16.75 -6.50 -8.78
C PRO A 221 -16.01 -5.87 -9.95
N GLY A 222 -15.30 -6.68 -10.73
CA GLY A 222 -14.52 -6.20 -11.88
C GLY A 222 -13.13 -5.64 -11.54
N ALA A 223 -12.72 -5.65 -10.27
CA ALA A 223 -11.40 -5.17 -9.87
C ALA A 223 -10.27 -5.87 -10.63
N GLN A 224 -9.36 -5.07 -11.18
CA GLN A 224 -8.14 -5.53 -11.84
C GLN A 224 -6.99 -5.58 -10.83
N ILE A 225 -6.61 -6.77 -10.40
CA ILE A 225 -5.49 -6.99 -9.47
C ILE A 225 -4.25 -7.27 -10.31
N LYS A 226 -3.51 -6.21 -10.66
CA LYS A 226 -2.33 -6.28 -11.54
C LYS A 226 -1.02 -6.50 -10.78
N TYR A 227 -1.04 -6.36 -9.46
CA TYR A 227 0.14 -6.38 -8.62
C TYR A 227 -0.01 -7.34 -7.46
N MET A 228 1.12 -7.92 -7.03
CA MET A 228 1.23 -8.59 -5.76
C MET A 228 2.53 -8.22 -5.08
N ARG A 229 2.52 -8.19 -3.75
CA ARG A 229 3.72 -8.07 -2.92
C ARG A 229 3.80 -9.27 -1.99
N ALA A 230 4.99 -9.87 -1.90
CA ALA A 230 5.24 -10.98 -0.97
C ALA A 230 5.42 -10.43 0.44
N PRO A 231 4.75 -11.01 1.46
CA PRO A 231 4.96 -10.66 2.85
C PRO A 231 6.43 -10.64 3.25
N GLY A 232 6.86 -9.56 3.95
CA GLY A 232 8.24 -9.34 4.34
C GLY A 232 9.24 -9.25 3.17
N GLY A 233 8.75 -9.08 1.92
CA GLY A 233 9.61 -9.09 0.73
C GLY A 233 10.19 -10.47 0.38
N ASN A 234 9.67 -11.55 0.95
CA ASN A 234 10.16 -12.92 0.80
C ASN A 234 9.80 -13.55 -0.55
N PHE A 235 10.34 -12.97 -1.62
CA PHE A 235 10.14 -13.47 -2.98
C PHE A 235 11.03 -14.68 -3.27
N THR A 236 10.45 -15.67 -3.93
CA THR A 236 11.17 -16.74 -4.61
C THR A 236 10.85 -16.71 -6.10
N LYS A 237 11.71 -17.31 -6.94
CA LYS A 237 11.42 -17.44 -8.38
C LYS A 237 10.07 -18.13 -8.62
N ARG A 238 9.75 -19.14 -7.82
CA ARG A 238 8.47 -19.87 -7.86
C ARG A 238 7.29 -18.94 -7.56
N PHE A 239 7.38 -18.14 -6.49
CA PHE A 239 6.33 -17.22 -6.09
C PHE A 239 6.03 -16.21 -7.21
N VAL A 240 7.07 -15.59 -7.75
CA VAL A 240 6.96 -14.64 -8.88
C VAL A 240 6.35 -15.30 -10.12
N ALA A 241 6.75 -16.54 -10.44
CA ALA A 241 6.20 -17.26 -11.59
C ALA A 241 4.71 -17.57 -11.43
N VAL A 242 4.27 -18.01 -10.23
CA VAL A 242 2.85 -18.25 -9.96
C VAL A 242 2.04 -16.96 -10.04
N ALA A 243 2.54 -15.87 -9.45
CA ALA A 243 1.89 -14.56 -9.54
C ALA A 243 1.75 -14.07 -11.00
N ALA A 244 2.82 -14.25 -11.79
CA ALA A 244 2.81 -13.91 -13.22
C ALA A 244 1.77 -14.75 -14.00
N GLY A 245 1.60 -16.02 -13.67
CA GLY A 245 0.56 -16.90 -14.23
C GLY A 245 -0.87 -16.42 -13.93
N LEU A 246 -1.05 -15.64 -12.87
CA LEU A 246 -2.31 -14.96 -12.53
C LEU A 246 -2.43 -13.55 -13.13
N GLY A 247 -1.48 -13.12 -13.97
CA GLY A 247 -1.45 -11.80 -14.58
C GLY A 247 -0.94 -10.69 -13.64
N MET A 248 -0.33 -11.04 -12.51
CA MET A 248 0.16 -10.08 -11.54
C MET A 248 1.67 -9.85 -11.67
N THR A 249 2.07 -8.58 -11.62
CA THR A 249 3.47 -8.18 -11.49
C THR A 249 3.85 -8.16 -10.02
N SER A 250 4.93 -8.87 -9.68
CA SER A 250 5.51 -8.83 -8.34
C SER A 250 6.21 -7.50 -8.10
N ILE A 251 5.81 -6.76 -7.07
CA ILE A 251 6.39 -5.46 -6.71
C ILE A 251 7.19 -5.55 -5.41
N TYR A 252 8.33 -4.91 -5.40
CA TYR A 252 9.18 -4.67 -4.25
C TYR A 252 9.16 -3.17 -3.92
N TRP A 253 10.20 -2.64 -3.34
CA TRP A 253 10.33 -1.22 -3.02
C TRP A 253 11.77 -0.74 -3.22
N GLN A 254 11.92 0.56 -3.37
CA GLN A 254 13.21 1.24 -3.37
C GLN A 254 13.47 1.93 -2.02
N VAL A 255 12.39 2.36 -1.36
CA VAL A 255 12.45 3.04 -0.06
C VAL A 255 11.64 2.23 0.94
N ASP A 256 12.29 1.82 2.02
CA ASP A 256 11.69 1.21 3.20
C ASP A 256 11.99 2.12 4.39
N PRO A 257 11.02 2.88 4.91
CA PRO A 257 11.22 3.73 6.06
C PRO A 257 11.22 2.97 7.39
N ARG A 258 10.87 1.65 7.37
CA ARG A 258 10.71 0.79 8.55
C ARG A 258 9.65 1.34 9.53
N ASP A 259 8.54 1.81 9.01
CA ASP A 259 7.41 2.30 9.78
C ASP A 259 6.72 1.22 10.63
N TRP A 260 6.99 -0.03 10.34
CA TRP A 260 6.56 -1.21 11.09
C TRP A 260 7.48 -1.58 12.25
N ASP A 261 8.67 -0.96 12.35
CA ASP A 261 9.72 -1.27 13.31
C ASP A 261 9.80 -0.18 14.37
N HIS A 262 9.00 -0.35 15.42
CA HIS A 262 8.93 0.53 16.57
C HIS A 262 9.55 -0.17 17.79
N PRO A 263 10.86 0.01 18.05
CA PRO A 263 11.55 -0.63 19.15
C PRO A 263 11.01 -0.23 20.51
N ASP A 264 11.11 -1.12 21.50
CA ASP A 264 10.76 -0.84 22.88
C ASP A 264 11.51 0.41 23.38
N GLY A 265 10.77 1.35 23.96
CA GLY A 265 11.31 2.59 24.51
C GLY A 265 11.54 3.71 23.50
N GLU A 266 11.35 3.49 22.20
CA GLU A 266 11.24 4.58 21.22
C GLU A 266 9.90 5.31 21.44
N THR A 267 9.91 6.64 21.44
CA THR A 267 8.66 7.41 21.49
C THR A 267 8.03 7.52 20.11
N ASP A 268 6.70 7.63 20.04
CA ASP A 268 5.97 7.82 18.78
C ASP A 268 6.54 8.99 17.97
N ALA A 269 6.87 10.11 18.63
CA ALA A 269 7.48 11.27 17.98
C ALA A 269 8.87 10.97 17.36
N ALA A 270 9.69 10.16 18.03
CA ALA A 270 11.00 9.75 17.50
C ALA A 270 10.82 8.77 16.33
N HIS A 271 9.87 7.84 16.45
CA HIS A 271 9.53 6.91 15.38
C HIS A 271 9.01 7.64 14.13
N VAL A 272 8.05 8.57 14.29
CA VAL A 272 7.57 9.42 13.21
C VAL A 272 8.71 10.17 12.52
N ALA A 273 9.60 10.80 13.31
CA ALA A 273 10.76 11.51 12.76
C ALA A 273 11.68 10.58 11.95
N LYS A 274 11.95 9.37 12.47
CA LYS A 274 12.74 8.33 11.78
C LYS A 274 12.11 7.95 10.42
N VAL A 275 10.81 7.74 10.38
CA VAL A 275 10.07 7.42 9.15
C VAL A 275 10.15 8.56 8.15
N VAL A 276 9.91 9.80 8.59
CA VAL A 276 10.00 11.00 7.74
C VAL A 276 11.40 11.16 7.15
N ASP A 277 12.42 11.12 7.99
CA ASP A 277 13.82 11.26 7.56
C ASP A 277 14.24 10.17 6.56
N ALA A 278 13.83 8.92 6.82
CA ALA A 278 14.17 7.80 5.95
C ALA A 278 13.59 7.96 4.52
N VAL A 279 12.35 8.44 4.41
CA VAL A 279 11.74 8.73 3.11
C VAL A 279 12.42 9.92 2.45
N GLN A 280 12.59 11.02 3.16
CA GLN A 280 13.18 12.25 2.61
C GLN A 280 14.61 12.05 2.10
N GLN A 281 15.41 11.27 2.81
CA GLN A 281 16.81 11.01 2.43
C GLN A 281 16.93 10.06 1.24
N ARG A 282 16.00 9.10 1.07
CA ARG A 282 16.15 7.97 0.13
C ARG A 282 15.27 8.07 -1.11
N VAL A 283 14.14 8.80 -1.06
CA VAL A 283 13.21 8.89 -2.18
C VAL A 283 13.87 9.57 -3.39
N ARG A 284 13.63 9.00 -4.58
CA ARG A 284 14.11 9.51 -5.87
C ARG A 284 13.01 9.34 -6.91
N LYS A 285 13.12 10.03 -8.03
CA LYS A 285 12.18 9.88 -9.16
C LYS A 285 11.98 8.42 -9.54
N GLY A 286 10.74 8.01 -9.61
CA GLY A 286 10.34 6.65 -9.94
C GLY A 286 10.40 5.67 -8.79
N ALA A 287 10.63 6.10 -7.56
CA ALA A 287 10.66 5.22 -6.39
C ALA A 287 9.28 4.59 -6.14
N ILE A 288 9.31 3.34 -5.67
CA ILE A 288 8.21 2.70 -4.95
C ILE A 288 8.58 2.80 -3.47
N VAL A 289 7.72 3.43 -2.67
CA VAL A 289 7.89 3.59 -1.21
C VAL A 289 7.00 2.56 -0.53
N LEU A 290 7.58 1.74 0.35
CA LEU A 290 6.87 0.84 1.24
C LEU A 290 6.41 1.60 2.47
N SER A 291 5.19 1.33 2.93
CA SER A 291 4.68 1.65 4.26
C SER A 291 3.52 0.71 4.59
N HIS A 292 2.94 0.85 5.77
CA HIS A 292 1.88 -0.02 6.25
C HIS A 292 0.73 0.82 6.83
N ASP A 293 -0.51 0.37 6.59
CA ASP A 293 -1.71 1.00 7.15
C ASP A 293 -2.45 0.11 8.17
N TYR A 294 -1.87 -1.05 8.49
CA TYR A 294 -2.44 -1.97 9.46
C TYR A 294 -1.74 -1.82 10.81
N ARG A 295 -2.46 -1.29 11.82
CA ARG A 295 -1.97 -1.06 13.19
C ARG A 295 -0.73 -0.17 13.29
N GLN A 296 -0.58 0.76 12.35
CA GLN A 296 0.56 1.68 12.29
C GLN A 296 0.07 3.15 12.37
N PRO A 297 -0.31 3.64 13.57
CA PRO A 297 -0.78 5.03 13.72
C PRO A 297 0.31 6.06 13.36
N ASP A 298 1.58 5.77 13.64
CA ASP A 298 2.70 6.66 13.37
C ASP A 298 2.95 6.85 11.89
N THR A 299 2.62 5.84 11.07
CA THR A 299 2.65 5.98 9.62
C THR A 299 1.72 7.10 9.17
N ILE A 300 0.50 7.18 9.69
CA ILE A 300 -0.44 8.26 9.34
C ILE A 300 0.16 9.62 9.69
N THR A 301 0.63 9.78 10.93
CA THR A 301 1.28 11.02 11.42
C THR A 301 2.50 11.41 10.59
N ALA A 302 3.32 10.43 10.18
CA ALA A 302 4.46 10.67 9.30
C ALA A 302 4.01 11.15 7.91
N TYR A 303 2.93 10.59 7.37
CA TYR A 303 2.43 10.96 6.05
C TYR A 303 1.72 12.32 6.01
N GLU A 304 1.20 12.84 7.12
CA GLU A 304 0.77 14.24 7.25
C GLU A 304 1.90 15.22 6.90
N GLN A 305 3.14 14.88 7.26
CA GLN A 305 4.32 15.68 6.95
C GLN A 305 4.91 15.34 5.58
N LEU A 306 4.90 14.05 5.21
CA LEU A 306 5.55 13.55 4.00
C LEU A 306 4.79 13.92 2.72
N ILE A 307 3.47 13.89 2.70
CA ILE A 307 2.70 14.12 1.47
C ILE A 307 2.96 15.53 0.91
N PRO A 308 2.83 16.63 1.69
CA PRO A 308 3.14 17.97 1.18
C PRO A 308 4.58 18.08 0.71
N TRP A 309 5.54 17.56 1.49
CA TRP A 309 6.95 17.61 1.14
C TRP A 309 7.27 16.85 -0.16
N LEU A 310 6.62 15.71 -0.37
CA LEU A 310 6.77 14.90 -1.58
C LEU A 310 6.15 15.57 -2.80
N GLN A 311 4.96 16.19 -2.65
CA GLN A 311 4.26 16.86 -3.74
C GLN A 311 5.03 18.04 -4.31
N ASP A 312 5.76 18.77 -3.45
CA ASP A 312 6.63 19.87 -3.87
C ASP A 312 7.78 19.40 -4.78
N ARG A 313 8.16 18.13 -4.74
CA ARG A 313 9.37 17.57 -5.36
C ARG A 313 9.10 16.52 -6.41
N PHE A 314 7.98 15.83 -6.31
CA PHE A 314 7.65 14.68 -7.13
C PHE A 314 6.16 14.67 -7.50
N LYS A 315 5.85 14.12 -8.66
CA LYS A 315 4.48 13.68 -8.94
C LYS A 315 4.23 12.39 -8.17
N LEU A 316 3.22 12.37 -7.31
CA LEU A 316 2.76 11.15 -6.64
C LEU A 316 1.77 10.41 -7.54
N ILE A 317 1.88 9.10 -7.60
CA ILE A 317 1.05 8.24 -8.47
C ILE A 317 0.70 6.94 -7.75
N ALA A 318 -0.47 6.39 -8.03
CA ALA A 318 -0.70 4.96 -7.86
C ALA A 318 0.06 4.17 -8.94
N LEU A 319 0.41 2.90 -8.67
CA LEU A 319 0.91 2.01 -9.72
C LEU A 319 -0.19 1.79 -10.77
N PRO A 320 0.11 1.91 -12.08
CA PRO A 320 -0.88 1.93 -13.16
C PRO A 320 -1.58 0.59 -13.42
#